data_90a959b09e630b0fbe85023df7c5b712
#
_entry.id   90a959b09e630b0fbe85023df7c5b712
#
_cell.length_a   1.000
_cell.length_b   1.000
_cell.length_c   1.000
_cell.angle_alpha   90.00
_cell.angle_beta   90.00
_cell.angle_gamma   90.00
#
_symmetry.space_group_name_H-M   'P 1'
#
loop_
_entity.id
_entity.type
_entity.pdbx_description
1 polymer ?
#
loop_
_entity_poly.entity_id
_entity_poly.type
_entity_poly.pdbx_seq_one_letter_code
_entity_poly.pdbx_strand_id
1 'polypeptide(L)'
;RWGLENGFDYICEMDCDFSHNPDDLVRLYRAAAEGNDVVVGSRYVQGVNVVNWPMSRLLMSYFASKYVRIITGLPIHDTTAGFKCYRREVLETIGLDGIRFKGYAFQIEMKFTAYKCGFKIAEVPVIFVNRELGTSK
;
A
#
# COMPACT_ATOMS: atom_id res chain seq x y z
N ARG A 1 -7.17 11.82 -6.68
CA ARG A 1 -7.38 13.10 -7.37
C ARG A 1 -8.16 14.06 -6.50
N TRP A 2 -9.37 13.71 -6.06
CA TRP A 2 -10.21 14.57 -5.23
C TRP A 2 -9.46 15.17 -4.03
N GLY A 3 -8.65 14.40 -3.33
CA GLY A 3 -7.85 14.88 -2.20
C GLY A 3 -6.84 15.96 -2.58
N LEU A 4 -6.21 15.84 -3.75
CA LEU A 4 -5.30 16.86 -4.27
C LEU A 4 -6.04 18.16 -4.62
N GLU A 5 -7.17 18.04 -5.30
CA GLU A 5 -8.02 19.18 -5.70
C GLU A 5 -8.58 19.94 -4.50
N ASN A 6 -8.81 19.26 -3.37
CA ASN A 6 -9.35 19.85 -2.15
C ASN A 6 -8.29 20.23 -1.09
N GLY A 7 -7.01 20.21 -1.44
CA GLY A 7 -5.97 20.78 -0.61
C GLY A 7 -5.53 19.93 0.59
N PHE A 8 -5.77 18.61 0.60
CA PHE A 8 -5.30 17.73 1.67
C PHE A 8 -3.80 17.43 1.58
N ASP A 9 -3.09 17.55 2.70
CA ASP A 9 -1.65 17.27 2.79
C ASP A 9 -1.31 15.78 2.80
N TYR A 10 -2.23 14.96 3.33
CA TYR A 10 -2.12 13.50 3.39
C TYR A 10 -3.33 12.85 2.77
N ILE A 11 -3.09 11.86 1.91
CA ILE A 11 -4.15 11.13 1.21
C ILE A 11 -3.98 9.64 1.49
N CYS A 12 -4.98 9.05 2.14
CA CYS A 12 -4.99 7.62 2.44
C CYS A 12 -5.87 6.86 1.45
N GLU A 13 -5.44 5.64 1.13
CA GLU A 13 -6.18 4.66 0.35
C GLU A 13 -6.42 3.43 1.22
N MET A 14 -7.66 2.98 1.30
CA MET A 14 -8.07 1.80 2.07
C MET A 14 -9.24 1.10 1.37
N ASP A 15 -9.23 -0.22 1.34
CA ASP A 15 -10.38 -0.99 0.86
C ASP A 15 -11.55 -0.89 1.85
N CYS A 16 -12.78 -0.76 1.33
CA CYS A 16 -14.01 -0.62 2.14
C CYS A 16 -14.75 -1.95 2.32
N ASP A 17 -14.03 -3.07 2.39
CA ASP A 17 -14.57 -4.43 2.49
C ASP A 17 -14.34 -5.08 3.87
N PHE A 18 -14.05 -4.27 4.88
CA PHE A 18 -13.75 -4.68 6.27
C PHE A 18 -12.49 -5.56 6.42
N SER A 19 -11.66 -5.66 5.40
CA SER A 19 -10.39 -6.40 5.49
C SER A 19 -9.31 -5.65 6.25
N HIS A 20 -9.42 -4.33 6.36
CA HIS A 20 -8.53 -3.46 7.11
C HIS A 20 -9.20 -2.87 8.34
N ASN A 21 -8.44 -2.74 9.45
CA ASN A 21 -8.90 -2.00 10.62
C ASN A 21 -8.75 -0.49 10.39
N PRO A 22 -9.83 0.31 10.47
CA PRO A 22 -9.75 1.76 10.33
C PRO A 22 -8.84 2.45 11.36
N ASP A 23 -8.67 1.87 12.55
CA ASP A 23 -7.78 2.41 13.59
C ASP A 23 -6.31 2.44 13.14
N ASP A 24 -5.92 1.59 12.20
CA ASP A 24 -4.59 1.59 11.62
C ASP A 24 -4.31 2.84 10.75
N LEU A 25 -5.35 3.58 10.31
CA LEU A 25 -5.17 4.87 9.61
C LEU A 25 -4.38 5.87 10.44
N VAL A 26 -4.64 5.92 11.75
CA VAL A 26 -3.92 6.80 12.67
C VAL A 26 -2.44 6.46 12.72
N ARG A 27 -2.10 5.16 12.68
CA ARG A 27 -0.71 4.68 12.68
C ARG A 27 0.00 5.02 11.39
N LEU A 28 -0.66 4.84 10.24
CA LEU A 28 -0.09 5.22 8.94
C LEU A 28 0.12 6.73 8.86
N TYR A 29 -0.87 7.53 9.27
CA TYR A 29 -0.76 8.98 9.29
C TYR A 29 0.39 9.46 10.17
N ARG A 30 0.52 8.93 11.39
CA ARG A 30 1.63 9.30 12.30
C ARG A 30 2.98 8.99 11.67
N ALA A 31 3.16 7.81 11.09
CA ALA A 31 4.38 7.45 10.40
C ALA A 31 4.69 8.37 9.21
N ALA A 32 3.66 8.84 8.48
CA ALA A 32 3.83 9.83 7.42
C ALA A 32 4.24 11.21 7.98
N ALA A 33 3.60 11.66 9.06
CA ALA A 33 3.91 12.92 9.73
C ALA A 33 5.32 12.94 10.34
N GLU A 34 5.89 11.80 10.71
CA GLU A 34 7.25 11.62 11.19
C GLU A 34 8.33 11.71 10.09
N GLY A 35 7.94 12.03 8.86
CA GLY A 35 8.87 12.31 7.76
C GLY A 35 9.03 11.16 6.75
N ASN A 36 8.02 10.27 6.64
CA ASN A 36 7.95 9.32 5.54
C ASN A 36 6.99 9.84 4.48
N ASP A 37 7.36 9.73 3.21
CA ASP A 37 6.58 10.29 2.10
C ASP A 37 5.45 9.36 1.68
N VAL A 38 5.69 8.05 1.74
CA VAL A 38 4.70 6.99 1.52
C VAL A 38 4.75 6.01 2.67
N VAL A 39 3.61 5.72 3.28
CA VAL A 39 3.50 4.70 4.33
C VAL A 39 2.57 3.59 3.86
N VAL A 40 3.05 2.36 3.90
CA VAL A 40 2.34 1.16 3.45
C VAL A 40 1.91 0.34 4.67
N GLY A 41 0.63 0.04 4.77
CA GLY A 41 0.11 -0.96 5.70
C GLY A 41 0.51 -2.36 5.20
N SER A 42 1.51 -2.95 5.83
CA SER A 42 2.16 -4.16 5.36
C SER A 42 1.71 -5.39 6.13
N ARG A 43 1.37 -6.44 5.39
CA ARG A 43 1.04 -7.78 5.94
C ARG A 43 2.30 -8.58 6.26
N TYR A 44 3.47 -8.17 5.77
CA TYR A 44 4.69 -8.99 5.73
C TYR A 44 5.92 -8.38 6.41
N VAL A 45 5.87 -7.14 6.90
CA VAL A 45 7.03 -6.45 7.49
C VAL A 45 7.45 -7.03 8.86
N GLN A 46 6.50 -7.58 9.62
CA GLN A 46 6.75 -8.25 10.89
C GLN A 46 6.12 -9.65 10.90
N GLY A 47 6.58 -10.52 10.00
CA GLY A 47 5.99 -11.85 9.81
C GLY A 47 4.81 -11.84 8.84
N VAL A 48 3.87 -12.76 9.03
CA VAL A 48 2.67 -12.91 8.17
C VAL A 48 1.44 -12.56 9.00
N ASN A 49 0.83 -11.42 8.69
CA ASN A 49 -0.29 -10.86 9.44
C ASN A 49 -1.58 -10.92 8.60
N VAL A 50 -2.04 -12.13 8.31
CA VAL A 50 -3.30 -12.38 7.60
C VAL A 50 -4.16 -13.37 8.38
N VAL A 51 -5.47 -13.16 8.37
CA VAL A 51 -6.45 -14.00 9.08
C VAL A 51 -7.42 -14.61 8.06
N ASN A 52 -7.70 -15.90 8.20
CA ASN A 52 -8.65 -16.66 7.37
C ASN A 52 -8.32 -16.69 5.87
N TRP A 53 -7.05 -16.65 5.50
CA TRP A 53 -6.65 -16.85 4.11
C TRP A 53 -6.37 -18.33 3.81
N PRO A 54 -6.84 -18.85 2.66
CA PRO A 54 -6.34 -20.11 2.16
C PRO A 54 -4.83 -20.08 1.97
N MET A 55 -4.14 -21.18 2.30
CA MET A 55 -2.68 -21.27 2.20
C MET A 55 -2.16 -20.95 0.79
N SER A 56 -2.87 -21.39 -0.24
CA SER A 56 -2.53 -21.09 -1.64
C SER A 56 -2.50 -19.58 -1.95
N ARG A 57 -3.51 -18.84 -1.46
CA ARG A 57 -3.59 -17.39 -1.61
C ARG A 57 -2.45 -16.68 -0.86
N LEU A 58 -2.16 -17.14 0.36
CA LEU A 58 -1.06 -16.61 1.16
C LEU A 58 0.28 -16.77 0.45
N LEU A 59 0.60 -17.99 0.01
CA LEU A 59 1.86 -18.29 -0.68
C LEU A 59 1.97 -17.48 -1.98
N MET A 60 0.91 -17.42 -2.78
CA MET A 60 0.89 -16.63 -4.02
C MET A 60 1.18 -15.16 -3.76
N SER A 61 0.50 -14.54 -2.78
CA SER A 61 0.67 -13.13 -2.43
C SER A 61 2.07 -12.84 -1.89
N TYR A 62 2.57 -13.71 -1.01
CA TYR A 62 3.90 -13.57 -0.42
C TYR A 62 5.02 -13.68 -1.48
N PHE A 63 4.96 -14.71 -2.32
CA PHE A 63 5.95 -14.90 -3.39
C PHE A 63 5.85 -13.83 -4.48
N ALA A 64 4.65 -13.37 -4.82
CA ALA A 64 4.46 -12.25 -5.74
C ALA A 64 5.15 -10.98 -5.21
N SER A 65 4.95 -10.65 -3.94
CA SER A 65 5.62 -9.49 -3.32
C SER A 65 7.15 -9.66 -3.32
N LYS A 66 7.64 -10.85 -2.99
CA LYS A 66 9.07 -11.13 -3.00
C LYS A 66 9.68 -11.03 -4.41
N TYR A 67 9.00 -11.56 -5.42
CA TYR A 67 9.39 -11.49 -6.83
C TYR A 67 9.48 -10.03 -7.31
N VAL A 68 8.43 -9.24 -7.08
CA VAL A 68 8.40 -7.81 -7.42
C VAL A 68 9.54 -7.06 -6.75
N ARG A 69 9.78 -7.32 -5.46
CA ARG A 69 10.87 -6.71 -4.70
C ARG A 69 12.23 -6.97 -5.33
N ILE A 70 12.50 -8.21 -5.76
CA ILE A 70 13.76 -8.59 -6.38
C ILE A 70 13.95 -7.87 -7.72
N ILE A 71 12.90 -7.81 -8.56
CA ILE A 71 12.99 -7.20 -9.89
C ILE A 71 13.06 -5.67 -9.82
N THR A 72 12.28 -5.06 -8.93
CA THR A 72 12.16 -3.59 -8.87
C THR A 72 13.18 -2.93 -7.94
N GLY A 73 13.77 -3.70 -7.02
CA GLY A 73 14.63 -3.16 -5.96
C GLY A 73 13.88 -2.38 -4.89
N LEU A 74 12.54 -2.49 -4.81
CA LEU A 74 11.73 -1.81 -3.79
C LEU A 74 12.14 -2.25 -2.37
N PRO A 75 12.41 -1.32 -1.45
CA PRO A 75 12.87 -1.63 -0.10
C PRO A 75 11.72 -1.98 0.86
N ILE A 76 10.63 -2.57 0.36
CA ILE A 76 9.42 -2.91 1.11
C ILE A 76 9.06 -4.38 0.95
N HIS A 77 8.39 -4.95 1.96
CA HIS A 77 8.01 -6.37 2.00
C HIS A 77 6.67 -6.63 1.31
N ASP A 78 5.73 -5.69 1.41
CA ASP A 78 4.40 -5.83 0.82
C ASP A 78 4.21 -4.90 -0.39
N THR A 79 4.65 -5.36 -1.54
CA THR A 79 4.59 -4.58 -2.78
C THR A 79 3.17 -4.47 -3.36
N THR A 80 2.27 -5.37 -2.98
CA THR A 80 0.90 -5.44 -3.50
C THR A 80 -0.15 -4.83 -2.57
N ALA A 81 0.26 -4.34 -1.38
CA ALA A 81 -0.67 -3.72 -0.42
C ALA A 81 -1.43 -2.53 -1.01
N GLY A 82 -2.75 -2.50 -0.79
CA GLY A 82 -3.63 -1.40 -1.16
C GLY A 82 -3.75 -0.33 -0.07
N PHE A 83 -3.56 -0.70 1.20
CA PHE A 83 -3.67 0.21 2.33
C PHE A 83 -2.43 1.09 2.47
N LYS A 84 -2.56 2.40 2.22
CA LYS A 84 -1.42 3.33 2.14
C LYS A 84 -1.81 4.74 2.53
N CYS A 85 -0.81 5.51 2.99
CA CYS A 85 -0.90 6.95 3.19
C CYS A 85 0.20 7.62 2.37
N TYR A 86 -0.16 8.63 1.60
CA TYR A 86 0.76 9.43 0.79
C TYR A 86 0.78 10.88 1.29
N ARG A 87 1.96 11.50 1.30
CA ARG A 87 2.05 12.96 1.31
C ARG A 87 1.61 13.50 -0.05
N ARG A 88 0.98 14.68 -0.03
CA ARG A 88 0.54 15.40 -1.24
C ARG A 88 1.61 15.47 -2.32
N GLU A 89 2.80 15.92 -1.96
CA GLU A 89 3.95 16.10 -2.86
C GLU A 89 4.28 14.86 -3.68
N VAL A 90 4.11 13.67 -3.10
CA VAL A 90 4.34 12.40 -3.80
C VAL A 90 3.38 12.27 -4.98
N LEU A 91 2.08 12.45 -4.72
CA LEU A 91 1.04 12.27 -5.74
C LEU A 91 1.11 13.35 -6.84
N GLU A 92 1.52 14.55 -6.48
CA GLU A 92 1.77 15.64 -7.44
C GLU A 92 2.97 15.32 -8.33
N THR A 93 4.07 14.85 -7.73
CA THR A 93 5.32 14.55 -8.45
C THR A 93 5.20 13.35 -9.39
N ILE A 94 4.57 12.25 -8.93
CA ILE A 94 4.44 11.05 -9.76
C ILE A 94 3.46 11.23 -10.93
N GLY A 95 2.57 12.22 -10.86
CA GLY A 95 1.63 12.53 -11.93
C GLY A 95 0.63 11.41 -12.19
N LEU A 96 -0.53 11.45 -11.53
CA LEU A 96 -1.53 10.37 -11.58
C LEU A 96 -2.03 10.03 -13.00
N ASP A 97 -1.85 10.93 -13.96
CA ASP A 97 -2.20 10.70 -15.36
C ASP A 97 -1.18 9.83 -16.11
N GLY A 98 0.04 9.73 -15.58
CA GLY A 98 1.09 8.87 -16.10
C GLY A 98 0.97 7.40 -15.69
N ILE A 99 0.14 7.09 -14.69
CA ILE A 99 -0.05 5.73 -14.19
C ILE A 99 -0.89 4.91 -15.17
N ARG A 100 -0.36 3.76 -15.60
CA ARG A 100 -0.91 2.98 -16.72
C ARG A 100 -1.64 1.72 -16.30
N PHE A 101 -1.22 1.10 -15.19
CA PHE A 101 -1.74 -0.20 -14.77
C PHE A 101 -3.00 -0.09 -13.91
N LYS A 102 -3.70 -1.22 -13.75
CA LYS A 102 -4.89 -1.36 -12.92
C LYS A 102 -4.70 -2.52 -11.94
N GLY A 103 -5.54 -2.58 -10.90
CA GLY A 103 -5.53 -3.66 -9.90
C GLY A 103 -4.20 -3.74 -9.13
N TYR A 104 -3.66 -4.94 -8.95
CA TYR A 104 -2.41 -5.13 -8.20
C TYR A 104 -1.20 -4.45 -8.85
N ALA A 105 -1.15 -4.42 -10.18
CA ALA A 105 -0.07 -3.76 -10.90
C ALA A 105 -0.08 -2.24 -10.67
N PHE A 106 -1.25 -1.61 -10.53
CA PHE A 106 -1.39 -0.22 -10.09
C PHE A 106 -0.73 0.02 -8.74
N GLN A 107 -0.95 -0.89 -7.78
CA GLN A 107 -0.38 -0.78 -6.44
C GLN A 107 1.16 -0.84 -6.46
N ILE A 108 1.72 -1.65 -7.34
CA ILE A 108 3.16 -1.77 -7.53
C ILE A 108 3.71 -0.52 -8.23
N GLU A 109 3.07 -0.10 -9.33
CA GLU A 109 3.49 1.06 -10.13
C GLU A 109 3.57 2.34 -9.29
N MET A 110 2.55 2.61 -8.48
CA MET A 110 2.52 3.78 -7.59
C MET A 110 3.73 3.83 -6.64
N LYS A 111 4.01 2.71 -5.96
CA LYS A 111 5.14 2.60 -5.03
C LYS A 111 6.48 2.66 -5.75
N PHE A 112 6.60 1.99 -6.88
CA PHE A 112 7.81 1.98 -7.68
C PHE A 112 8.14 3.36 -8.24
N THR A 113 7.14 4.07 -8.78
CA THR A 113 7.34 5.43 -9.28
C THR A 113 7.74 6.39 -8.18
N ALA A 114 7.06 6.33 -7.01
CA ALA A 114 7.45 7.13 -5.85
C ALA A 114 8.90 6.84 -5.42
N TYR A 115 9.29 5.57 -5.35
CA TYR A 115 10.65 5.16 -5.01
C TYR A 115 11.68 5.69 -6.03
N LYS A 116 11.38 5.62 -7.33
CA LYS A 116 12.26 6.14 -8.40
C LYS A 116 12.39 7.66 -8.38
N CYS A 117 11.37 8.37 -7.91
CA CYS A 117 11.43 9.81 -7.67
C CYS A 117 12.23 10.19 -6.39
N GLY A 118 12.74 9.20 -5.65
CA GLY A 118 13.55 9.43 -4.46
C GLY A 118 12.77 9.60 -3.15
N PHE A 119 11.47 9.33 -3.15
CA PHE A 119 10.63 9.41 -1.96
C PHE A 119 10.90 8.26 -0.98
N LYS A 120 10.83 8.58 0.31
CA LYS A 120 11.02 7.64 1.40
C LYS A 120 9.74 6.84 1.64
N ILE A 121 9.85 5.52 1.47
CA ILE A 121 8.74 4.60 1.72
C ILE A 121 9.00 3.83 3.01
N ALA A 122 8.00 3.83 3.91
CA ALA A 122 8.01 3.05 5.15
C ALA A 122 6.87 2.04 5.18
N GLU A 123 7.00 1.01 6.02
CA GLU A 123 5.97 0.02 6.27
C GLU A 123 5.53 0.04 7.74
N VAL A 124 4.23 -0.04 7.96
CA VAL A 124 3.60 -0.23 9.27
C VAL A 124 2.91 -1.59 9.26
N PRO A 125 3.16 -2.47 10.24
CA PRO A 125 2.50 -3.78 10.26
C PRO A 125 1.01 -3.60 10.52
N VAL A 126 0.19 -4.22 9.67
CA VAL A 126 -1.27 -4.26 9.79
C VAL A 126 -1.77 -5.70 9.67
N ILE A 127 -2.88 -6.00 10.33
CA ILE A 127 -3.54 -7.30 10.22
C ILE A 127 -4.60 -7.21 9.11
N PHE A 128 -4.51 -8.10 8.14
CA PHE A 128 -5.49 -8.22 7.08
C PHE A 128 -6.42 -9.40 7.36
N VAL A 129 -7.70 -9.13 7.49
CA VAL A 129 -8.73 -10.17 7.68
C VAL A 129 -9.37 -10.49 6.34
N ASN A 130 -9.58 -11.79 6.04
CA ASN A 130 -10.32 -12.14 4.83
C ASN A 130 -11.74 -11.59 4.90
N ARG A 131 -12.22 -10.99 3.82
CA ARG A 131 -13.59 -10.49 3.76
C ARG A 131 -14.59 -11.64 4.00
N GLU A 132 -15.62 -11.38 4.77
CA GLU A 132 -16.67 -12.34 5.08
C GLU A 132 -17.84 -12.24 4.08
N LEU A 133 -17.98 -11.08 3.44
CA LEU A 133 -19.05 -10.78 2.50
C LEU A 133 -18.52 -10.44 1.12
N GLY A 134 -19.16 -10.96 0.08
CA GLY A 134 -18.82 -10.70 -1.31
C GLY A 134 -17.78 -11.65 -1.91
N THR A 135 -17.74 -11.70 -3.24
CA THR A 135 -16.75 -12.46 -4.03
C THR A 135 -15.69 -11.55 -4.61
N SER A 136 -14.46 -12.05 -4.70
CA SER A 136 -13.39 -11.32 -5.41
C SER A 136 -13.71 -11.29 -6.90
N LYS A 137 -13.67 -10.12 -7.51
CA LYS A 137 -13.76 -9.97 -8.97
C LYS A 137 -12.46 -10.34 -9.62
#